data_a41d6201ccaf0910062de3ae4a81ae4d
#
_entry.id   a41d6201ccaf0910062de3ae4a81ae4d
#
_cell.length_a   1.000
_cell.length_b   1.000
_cell.length_c   1.000
_cell.angle_alpha   90.00
_cell.angle_beta   90.00
_cell.angle_gamma   90.00
#
_symmetry.space_group_name_H-M   'P 1'
#
loop_
_entity.id
_entity.type
_entity.pdbx_description
1 polymer ?
#
loop_
_entity_poly.entity_id
_entity_poly.type
_entity_poly.pdbx_seq_one_letter_code
_entity_poly.pdbx_strand_id
1 'polypeptide(L)'
;MDNYGKFSELPEEKQLKIINAGLELFGKCGYKNANTEDIAHKAGISKGLLFYYFKNKEKFYLYLCEFCEGLMQKAIDEKEFSGITDFFQLLEYGAKVKADIVIQYPFITDFCFECFLSACDRVENASNRYVSERMAAGFDTYFQKIDFTPFKETVDPKKIYQMLIWLSEGYLLEKRRMNLPVSFEDMLREFDQWKEMLRKISYKENSL
;
A
#
# COMPACT_ATOMS: atom_id res chain seq x y z
N MET A 1 17.82 0.43 -15.35
CA MET A 1 19.14 -0.02 -14.84
C MET A 1 18.95 -0.46 -13.40
N ASP A 2 19.25 -1.71 -13.12
CA ASP A 2 19.06 -2.31 -11.80
C ASP A 2 20.01 -1.64 -10.78
N ASN A 3 19.48 -0.67 -10.05
CA ASN A 3 20.25 0.11 -9.06
C ASN A 3 20.68 -0.75 -7.85
N TYR A 4 20.15 -1.99 -7.73
CA TYR A 4 20.27 -2.86 -6.56
C TYR A 4 20.83 -4.25 -6.90
N GLY A 5 21.63 -4.38 -8.00
CA GLY A 5 22.09 -5.67 -8.55
C GLY A 5 22.71 -6.61 -7.51
N LYS A 6 23.56 -6.08 -6.62
CA LYS A 6 24.18 -6.89 -5.57
C LYS A 6 23.20 -7.40 -4.51
N PHE A 7 22.11 -6.68 -4.26
CA PHE A 7 21.05 -7.14 -3.38
C PHE A 7 20.20 -8.22 -4.05
N SER A 8 19.90 -8.06 -5.35
CA SER A 8 19.12 -9.02 -6.13
C SER A 8 19.85 -10.36 -6.33
N GLU A 9 21.18 -10.40 -6.18
CA GLU A 9 22.00 -11.62 -6.22
C GLU A 9 21.92 -12.45 -4.92
N LEU A 10 21.36 -11.89 -3.84
CA LEU A 10 21.21 -12.62 -2.58
C LEU A 10 20.17 -13.76 -2.70
N PRO A 11 20.32 -14.85 -1.93
CA PRO A 11 19.26 -15.82 -1.77
C PRO A 11 17.94 -15.16 -1.33
N GLU A 12 16.82 -15.61 -1.88
CA GLU A 12 15.48 -15.03 -1.64
C GLU A 12 15.17 -14.92 -0.13
N GLU A 13 15.50 -15.93 0.67
CA GLU A 13 15.32 -15.91 2.12
C GLU A 13 16.03 -14.72 2.80
N LYS A 14 17.24 -14.39 2.32
CA LYS A 14 17.99 -13.24 2.86
C LYS A 14 17.39 -11.91 2.40
N GLN A 15 16.95 -11.83 1.14
CA GLN A 15 16.25 -10.66 0.64
C GLN A 15 14.98 -10.42 1.48
N LEU A 16 14.15 -11.45 1.69
CA LEU A 16 12.93 -11.39 2.49
C LEU A 16 13.19 -10.90 3.92
N LYS A 17 14.22 -11.39 4.59
CA LYS A 17 14.59 -10.94 5.95
C LYS A 17 14.90 -9.44 5.99
N ILE A 18 15.66 -8.95 5.02
CA ILE A 18 16.04 -7.54 4.93
C ILE A 18 14.83 -6.66 4.60
N ILE A 19 14.00 -7.08 3.64
CA ILE A 19 12.77 -6.39 3.25
C ILE A 19 11.81 -6.32 4.44
N ASN A 20 11.47 -7.45 5.06
CA ASN A 20 10.53 -7.49 6.18
C ASN A 20 11.03 -6.68 7.40
N ALA A 21 12.33 -6.69 7.70
CA ALA A 21 12.89 -5.85 8.75
C ALA A 21 12.72 -4.35 8.44
N GLY A 22 12.91 -3.95 7.20
CA GLY A 22 12.68 -2.58 6.75
C GLY A 22 11.21 -2.18 6.81
N LEU A 23 10.31 -3.00 6.25
CA LEU A 23 8.86 -2.78 6.29
C LEU A 23 8.36 -2.62 7.73
N GLU A 24 8.81 -3.49 8.65
CA GLU A 24 8.40 -3.43 10.04
C GLU A 24 8.88 -2.17 10.75
N LEU A 25 10.17 -1.87 10.67
CA LEU A 25 10.74 -0.75 11.43
C LEU A 25 10.30 0.61 10.86
N PHE A 26 10.24 0.75 9.55
CA PHE A 26 9.69 1.97 8.96
C PHE A 26 8.20 2.11 9.19
N GLY A 27 7.41 1.02 9.09
CA GLY A 27 5.98 1.05 9.35
C GLY A 27 5.63 1.42 10.79
N LYS A 28 6.40 0.90 11.78
CA LYS A 28 6.17 1.17 13.21
C LYS A 28 6.65 2.53 13.69
N CYS A 29 7.81 2.98 13.20
CA CYS A 29 8.51 4.15 13.74
C CYS A 29 8.44 5.37 12.82
N GLY A 30 8.00 5.20 11.58
CA GLY A 30 8.11 6.21 10.53
C GLY A 30 9.52 6.38 10.01
N TYR A 31 9.65 7.03 8.84
CA TYR A 31 10.96 7.24 8.21
C TYR A 31 11.96 7.95 9.13
N LYS A 32 11.52 9.02 9.83
CA LYS A 32 12.43 9.85 10.65
C LYS A 32 13.05 9.06 11.81
N ASN A 33 12.23 8.30 12.53
CA ASN A 33 12.60 7.65 13.78
C ASN A 33 13.15 6.23 13.62
N ALA A 34 12.91 5.57 12.47
CA ALA A 34 13.44 4.24 12.21
C ALA A 34 14.98 4.26 12.21
N ASN A 35 15.60 3.42 13.05
CA ASN A 35 17.05 3.30 13.16
C ASN A 35 17.55 2.20 12.21
N THR A 36 18.48 2.53 11.34
CA THR A 36 19.07 1.57 10.37
C THR A 36 19.92 0.49 11.04
N GLU A 37 20.41 0.72 12.26
CA GLU A 37 21.12 -0.27 13.04
C GLU A 37 20.17 -1.37 13.54
N ASP A 38 18.98 -0.96 14.04
CA ASP A 38 17.93 -1.88 14.48
C ASP A 38 17.37 -2.68 13.29
N ILE A 39 17.20 -2.03 12.12
CA ILE A 39 16.80 -2.71 10.89
C ILE A 39 17.83 -3.78 10.50
N ALA A 40 19.11 -3.44 10.47
CA ALA A 40 20.18 -4.37 10.11
C ALA A 40 20.26 -5.53 11.11
N HIS A 41 20.20 -5.24 12.41
CA HIS A 41 20.21 -6.25 13.46
C HIS A 41 19.02 -7.22 13.31
N LYS A 42 17.82 -6.71 13.08
CA LYS A 42 16.61 -7.51 12.87
C LYS A 42 16.70 -8.39 11.61
N ALA A 43 17.32 -7.87 10.56
CA ALA A 43 17.61 -8.62 9.32
C ALA A 43 18.74 -9.65 9.45
N GLY A 44 19.45 -9.67 10.59
CA GLY A 44 20.59 -10.55 10.82
C GLY A 44 21.84 -10.18 10.01
N ILE A 45 22.00 -8.87 9.70
CA ILE A 45 23.17 -8.35 8.98
C ILE A 45 23.80 -7.16 9.71
N SER A 46 25.01 -6.75 9.30
CA SER A 46 25.61 -5.52 9.80
C SER A 46 25.02 -4.27 9.10
N LYS A 47 25.03 -3.12 9.78
CA LYS A 47 24.66 -1.83 9.18
C LYS A 47 25.51 -1.49 7.95
N GLY A 48 26.80 -1.84 7.97
CA GLY A 48 27.70 -1.66 6.84
C GLY A 48 27.25 -2.46 5.61
N LEU A 49 26.75 -3.68 5.82
CA LEU A 49 26.24 -4.52 4.75
C LEU A 49 24.91 -3.99 4.20
N LEU A 50 24.03 -3.48 5.05
CA LEU A 50 22.80 -2.80 4.61
C LEU A 50 23.14 -1.62 3.68
N PHE A 51 24.11 -0.77 4.06
CA PHE A 51 24.51 0.37 3.22
C PHE A 51 25.36 -0.01 2.00
N TYR A 52 26.00 -1.16 2.03
CA TYR A 52 26.63 -1.72 0.84
C TYR A 52 25.59 -2.04 -0.25
N TYR A 53 24.40 -2.53 0.12
CA TYR A 53 23.31 -2.79 -0.82
C TYR A 53 22.57 -1.52 -1.23
N PHE A 54 22.25 -0.66 -0.28
CA PHE A 54 21.30 0.45 -0.50
C PHE A 54 21.91 1.85 -0.38
N LYS A 55 23.22 1.96 -0.15
CA LYS A 55 23.99 3.21 0.01
C LYS A 55 23.63 4.01 1.27
N ASN A 56 22.35 4.28 1.54
CA ASN A 56 21.87 5.03 2.70
C ASN A 56 20.42 4.67 3.04
N LYS A 57 19.92 5.22 4.16
CA LYS A 57 18.55 5.00 4.66
C LYS A 57 17.48 5.40 3.65
N GLU A 58 17.67 6.53 2.95
CA GLU A 58 16.71 7.04 1.96
C GLU A 58 16.57 6.09 0.77
N LYS A 59 17.69 5.62 0.24
CA LYS A 59 17.69 4.68 -0.89
C LYS A 59 17.07 3.32 -0.51
N PHE A 60 17.26 2.87 0.73
CA PHE A 60 16.60 1.68 1.21
C PHE A 60 15.09 1.88 1.35
N TYR A 61 14.66 3.02 1.89
CA TYR A 61 13.23 3.36 1.99
C TYR A 61 12.57 3.45 0.61
N LEU A 62 13.18 4.14 -0.35
CA LEU A 62 12.70 4.21 -1.74
C LEU A 62 12.62 2.83 -2.40
N TYR A 63 13.63 1.99 -2.18
CA TYR A 63 13.60 0.60 -2.65
C TYR A 63 12.36 -0.15 -2.12
N LEU A 64 12.02 0.01 -0.84
CA LEU A 64 10.84 -0.63 -0.27
C LEU A 64 9.54 -0.08 -0.88
N CYS A 65 9.46 1.22 -1.19
CA CYS A 65 8.32 1.79 -1.91
C CYS A 65 8.17 1.19 -3.31
N GLU A 66 9.25 1.14 -4.08
CA GLU A 66 9.29 0.52 -5.41
C GLU A 66 8.97 -0.98 -5.37
N PHE A 67 9.46 -1.66 -4.34
CA PHE A 67 9.19 -3.07 -4.10
C PHE A 67 7.70 -3.34 -3.83
N CYS A 68 7.06 -2.57 -2.95
CA CYS A 68 5.63 -2.69 -2.66
C CYS A 68 4.77 -2.44 -3.92
N GLU A 69 5.12 -1.44 -4.72
CA GLU A 69 4.46 -1.18 -5.99
C GLU A 69 4.62 -2.34 -6.98
N GLY A 70 5.84 -2.87 -7.10
CA GLY A 70 6.14 -4.01 -7.96
C GLY A 70 5.42 -5.29 -7.55
N LEU A 71 5.20 -5.51 -6.25
CA LEU A 71 4.38 -6.63 -5.75
C LEU A 71 2.93 -6.51 -6.21
N MET A 72 2.34 -5.33 -6.09
CA MET A 72 0.98 -5.08 -6.55
C MET A 72 0.83 -5.32 -8.05
N GLN A 73 1.77 -4.79 -8.86
CA GLN A 73 1.75 -5.01 -10.32
C GLN A 73 1.88 -6.48 -10.71
N LYS A 74 2.76 -7.23 -10.04
CA LYS A 74 2.95 -8.67 -10.31
C LYS A 74 1.78 -9.53 -9.87
N ALA A 75 1.07 -9.13 -8.81
CA ALA A 75 -0.06 -9.88 -8.28
C ALA A 75 -1.36 -9.65 -9.07
N ILE A 76 -1.41 -8.62 -9.91
CA ILE A 76 -2.55 -8.35 -10.79
C ILE A 76 -2.51 -9.32 -11.97
N ASP A 77 -3.54 -10.17 -12.09
CA ASP A 77 -3.80 -10.91 -13.32
C ASP A 77 -4.40 -9.98 -14.36
N GLU A 78 -3.64 -9.66 -15.41
CA GLU A 78 -4.08 -8.72 -16.47
C GLU A 78 -5.38 -9.15 -17.14
N LYS A 79 -5.61 -10.46 -17.30
CA LYS A 79 -6.82 -10.98 -17.94
C LYS A 79 -8.05 -10.79 -17.05
N GLU A 80 -7.94 -11.11 -15.76
CA GLU A 80 -9.01 -10.91 -14.78
C GLU A 80 -9.26 -9.40 -14.60
N PHE A 81 -8.23 -8.62 -14.34
CA PHE A 81 -8.31 -7.16 -14.18
C PHE A 81 -8.95 -6.48 -15.39
N SER A 82 -8.55 -6.87 -16.61
CA SER A 82 -9.09 -6.25 -17.84
C SER A 82 -10.54 -6.59 -18.14
N GLY A 83 -11.09 -7.63 -17.53
CA GLY A 83 -12.48 -8.04 -17.65
C GLY A 83 -13.42 -7.33 -16.67
N ILE A 84 -12.88 -6.65 -15.64
CA ILE A 84 -13.69 -5.98 -14.63
C ILE A 84 -14.09 -4.59 -15.13
N THR A 85 -15.40 -4.35 -15.25
CA THR A 85 -15.98 -3.07 -15.65
C THR A 85 -16.80 -2.40 -14.55
N ASP A 86 -17.12 -3.12 -13.46
CA ASP A 86 -17.83 -2.57 -12.30
C ASP A 86 -16.84 -1.97 -11.29
N PHE A 87 -17.17 -0.78 -10.81
CA PHE A 87 -16.31 -0.01 -9.90
C PHE A 87 -16.08 -0.74 -8.56
N PHE A 88 -17.12 -1.27 -7.94
CA PHE A 88 -16.99 -1.93 -6.64
C PHE A 88 -16.37 -3.33 -6.75
N GLN A 89 -16.61 -4.04 -7.86
CA GLN A 89 -15.91 -5.30 -8.16
C GLN A 89 -14.40 -5.09 -8.33
N LEU A 90 -14.00 -3.99 -8.97
CA LEU A 90 -12.57 -3.67 -9.09
C LEU A 90 -11.92 -3.40 -7.72
N LEU A 91 -12.61 -2.70 -6.82
CA LEU A 91 -12.13 -2.47 -5.46
C LEU A 91 -12.02 -3.77 -4.66
N GLU A 92 -12.98 -4.68 -4.82
CA GLU A 92 -12.95 -6.01 -4.20
C GLU A 92 -11.79 -6.87 -4.73
N TYR A 93 -11.58 -6.87 -6.04
CA TYR A 93 -10.42 -7.51 -6.65
C TYR A 93 -9.10 -6.99 -6.09
N GLY A 94 -8.95 -5.65 -5.99
CA GLY A 94 -7.76 -5.04 -5.39
C GLY A 94 -7.56 -5.39 -3.92
N ALA A 95 -8.64 -5.52 -3.14
CA ALA A 95 -8.57 -5.96 -1.74
C ALA A 95 -8.12 -7.43 -1.63
N LYS A 96 -8.62 -8.31 -2.49
CA LYS A 96 -8.21 -9.72 -2.57
C LYS A 96 -6.73 -9.87 -2.93
N VAL A 97 -6.26 -9.16 -3.95
CA VAL A 97 -4.83 -9.14 -4.34
C VAL A 97 -3.94 -8.69 -3.17
N LYS A 98 -4.37 -7.67 -2.41
CA LYS A 98 -3.63 -7.22 -1.22
C LYS A 98 -3.59 -8.28 -0.12
N ALA A 99 -4.66 -9.06 0.07
CA ALA A 99 -4.70 -10.12 1.07
C ALA A 99 -3.59 -11.16 0.87
N ASP A 100 -3.38 -11.60 -0.37
CA ASP A 100 -2.36 -12.58 -0.71
C ASP A 100 -0.94 -12.03 -0.47
N ILE A 101 -0.72 -10.76 -0.74
CA ILE A 101 0.56 -10.09 -0.49
C ILE A 101 0.87 -10.01 1.02
N VAL A 102 -0.14 -9.70 1.85
CA VAL A 102 0.05 -9.54 3.31
C VAL A 102 0.46 -10.85 3.97
N ILE A 103 0.06 -12.01 3.46
CA ILE A 103 0.48 -13.32 3.97
C ILE A 103 2.01 -13.45 3.92
N GLN A 104 2.64 -13.02 2.85
CA GLN A 104 4.10 -13.10 2.67
C GLN A 104 4.84 -11.92 3.31
N TYR A 105 4.20 -10.76 3.34
CA TYR A 105 4.78 -9.50 3.84
C TYR A 105 3.88 -8.87 4.93
N PRO A 106 3.88 -9.43 6.16
CA PRO A 106 2.90 -9.08 7.21
C PRO A 106 2.97 -7.61 7.67
N PHE A 107 4.09 -6.92 7.40
CA PHE A 107 4.27 -5.51 7.78
C PHE A 107 4.05 -4.52 6.62
N ILE A 108 3.65 -5.02 5.43
CA ILE A 108 3.50 -4.18 4.25
C ILE A 108 2.39 -3.14 4.42
N THR A 109 1.30 -3.52 5.10
CA THR A 109 0.17 -2.62 5.36
C THR A 109 0.59 -1.44 6.23
N ASP A 110 1.32 -1.70 7.33
CA ASP A 110 1.84 -0.65 8.22
C ASP A 110 2.81 0.27 7.50
N PHE A 111 3.69 -0.30 6.68
CA PHE A 111 4.65 0.47 5.89
C PHE A 111 3.95 1.35 4.84
N CYS A 112 3.03 0.80 4.05
CA CYS A 112 2.28 1.56 3.04
C CYS A 112 1.44 2.67 3.69
N PHE A 113 0.83 2.40 4.83
CA PHE A 113 0.08 3.39 5.59
C PHE A 113 0.98 4.51 6.11
N GLU A 114 2.15 4.18 6.65
CA GLU A 114 3.13 5.18 7.09
C GLU A 114 3.66 6.03 5.93
N CYS A 115 3.92 5.40 4.77
CA CYS A 115 4.28 6.12 3.54
C CYS A 115 3.21 7.15 3.15
N PHE A 116 1.93 6.76 3.26
CA PHE A 116 0.81 7.63 2.94
C PHE A 116 0.70 8.79 3.91
N LEU A 117 0.75 8.55 5.23
CA LEU A 117 0.72 9.60 6.25
C LEU A 117 1.89 10.57 6.11
N SER A 118 3.09 10.04 5.86
CA SER A 118 4.29 10.87 5.68
C SER A 118 4.23 11.72 4.42
N ALA A 119 3.51 11.28 3.39
CA ALA A 119 3.27 12.08 2.18
C ALA A 119 2.34 13.28 2.46
N CYS A 120 1.44 13.15 3.42
CA CYS A 120 0.55 14.24 3.87
C CYS A 120 1.28 15.27 4.77
N ASP A 121 2.28 14.83 5.54
CA ASP A 121 3.18 15.72 6.29
C ASP A 121 4.16 16.38 5.30
N ARG A 122 4.01 17.67 5.04
CA ARG A 122 4.83 18.51 4.13
C ARG A 122 6.32 18.46 4.46
N VAL A 123 6.95 17.30 4.31
CA VAL A 123 8.39 17.14 4.45
C VAL A 123 9.00 17.06 3.05
N GLU A 124 9.92 17.96 2.76
CA GLU A 124 10.63 18.17 1.47
C GLU A 124 11.52 17.00 1.01
N ASN A 125 11.16 15.75 1.28
CA ASN A 125 11.93 14.59 0.90
C ASN A 125 11.50 14.06 -0.48
N ALA A 126 12.47 13.67 -1.31
CA ALA A 126 12.23 13.03 -2.61
C ALA A 126 11.30 11.80 -2.51
N SER A 127 11.38 11.06 -1.39
CA SER A 127 10.54 9.91 -1.07
C SER A 127 9.06 10.27 -0.97
N ASN A 128 8.73 11.35 -0.26
CA ASN A 128 7.34 11.78 -0.07
C ASN A 128 6.72 12.33 -1.37
N ARG A 129 7.54 13.01 -2.17
CA ARG A 129 7.11 13.49 -3.50
C ARG A 129 6.80 12.30 -4.41
N TYR A 130 7.68 11.31 -4.46
CA TYR A 130 7.49 10.09 -5.24
C TYR A 130 6.17 9.39 -4.90
N VAL A 131 5.90 9.17 -3.60
CA VAL A 131 4.65 8.53 -3.14
C VAL A 131 3.43 9.38 -3.50
N SER A 132 3.47 10.70 -3.26
CA SER A 132 2.35 11.61 -3.54
C SER A 132 2.00 11.69 -5.03
N GLU A 133 3.00 11.79 -5.90
CA GLU A 133 2.82 11.84 -7.35
C GLU A 133 2.22 10.53 -7.89
N ARG A 134 2.67 9.39 -7.37
CA ARG A 134 2.14 8.07 -7.76
C ARG A 134 0.71 7.86 -7.29
N MET A 135 0.38 8.27 -6.09
CA MET A 135 -1.01 8.18 -5.57
C MET A 135 -1.98 9.08 -6.35
N ALA A 136 -1.55 10.29 -6.71
CA ALA A 136 -2.38 11.21 -7.49
C ALA A 136 -2.67 10.71 -8.91
N ALA A 137 -1.69 10.05 -9.56
CA ALA A 137 -1.83 9.49 -10.91
C ALA A 137 -2.68 8.20 -10.94
N GLY A 138 -2.92 7.58 -9.79
CA GLY A 138 -3.47 6.23 -9.69
C GLY A 138 -4.93 6.09 -10.14
N PHE A 139 -5.81 7.08 -9.83
CA PHE A 139 -7.24 6.91 -10.08
C PHE A 139 -7.55 6.73 -11.58
N ASP A 140 -7.11 7.64 -12.42
CA ASP A 140 -7.47 7.64 -13.83
C ASP A 140 -6.92 6.40 -14.56
N THR A 141 -5.74 5.90 -14.16
CA THR A 141 -5.16 4.68 -14.70
C THR A 141 -5.88 3.43 -14.20
N TYR A 142 -6.18 3.37 -12.90
CA TYR A 142 -6.78 2.20 -12.26
C TYR A 142 -8.22 1.97 -12.68
N PHE A 143 -8.98 3.07 -12.90
CA PHE A 143 -10.39 3.05 -13.27
C PHE A 143 -10.66 3.29 -14.77
N GLN A 144 -9.65 3.22 -15.63
CA GLN A 144 -9.75 3.55 -17.05
C GLN A 144 -10.83 2.75 -17.82
N LYS A 145 -11.09 1.49 -17.41
CA LYS A 145 -12.03 0.58 -18.09
C LYS A 145 -13.38 0.48 -17.38
N ILE A 146 -13.58 1.23 -16.31
CA ILE A 146 -14.79 1.16 -15.50
C ILE A 146 -15.95 1.85 -16.20
N ASP A 147 -17.10 1.16 -16.23
CA ASP A 147 -18.38 1.74 -16.62
C ASP A 147 -19.00 2.47 -15.41
N PHE A 148 -19.08 3.78 -15.50
CA PHE A 148 -19.68 4.61 -14.46
C PHE A 148 -21.19 4.84 -14.65
N THR A 149 -21.82 4.27 -15.68
CA THR A 149 -23.28 4.43 -15.94
C THR A 149 -24.19 3.91 -14.82
N PRO A 150 -23.78 2.90 -13.99
CA PRO A 150 -24.56 2.48 -12.82
C PRO A 150 -24.68 3.55 -11.73
N PHE A 151 -23.77 4.52 -11.66
CA PHE A 151 -23.82 5.58 -10.66
C PHE A 151 -25.00 6.53 -10.87
N LYS A 152 -25.57 7.02 -9.77
CA LYS A 152 -26.51 8.13 -9.78
C LYS A 152 -25.80 9.40 -10.28
N GLU A 153 -26.49 10.25 -11.03
CA GLU A 153 -25.91 11.50 -11.56
C GLU A 153 -25.42 12.47 -10.47
N THR A 154 -25.99 12.35 -9.27
CA THR A 154 -25.63 13.17 -8.10
C THR A 154 -24.38 12.67 -7.36
N VAL A 155 -23.81 11.55 -7.77
CA VAL A 155 -22.69 10.90 -7.07
C VAL A 155 -21.43 10.96 -7.93
N ASP A 156 -20.36 11.49 -7.37
CA ASP A 156 -19.03 11.52 -7.98
C ASP A 156 -18.26 10.23 -7.58
N PRO A 157 -17.94 9.31 -8.54
CA PRO A 157 -17.20 8.09 -8.24
C PRO A 157 -15.80 8.37 -7.65
N LYS A 158 -15.13 9.45 -8.03
CA LYS A 158 -13.83 9.85 -7.45
C LYS A 158 -13.98 10.17 -5.97
N LYS A 159 -15.11 10.80 -5.59
CA LYS A 159 -15.40 11.09 -4.19
C LYS A 159 -15.70 9.83 -3.39
N ILE A 160 -16.39 8.84 -3.95
CA ILE A 160 -16.63 7.53 -3.31
C ILE A 160 -15.30 6.82 -3.05
N TYR A 161 -14.39 6.79 -4.04
CA TYR A 161 -13.05 6.23 -3.86
C TYR A 161 -12.27 6.96 -2.74
N GLN A 162 -12.31 8.29 -2.75
CA GLN A 162 -11.68 9.11 -1.71
C GLN A 162 -12.24 8.84 -0.31
N MET A 163 -13.55 8.64 -0.20
CA MET A 163 -14.19 8.29 1.08
C MET A 163 -13.71 6.94 1.60
N LEU A 164 -13.57 5.93 0.74
CA LEU A 164 -13.03 4.62 1.14
C LEU A 164 -11.58 4.74 1.64
N ILE A 165 -10.77 5.58 1.01
CA ILE A 165 -9.41 5.86 1.49
C ILE A 165 -9.47 6.48 2.89
N TRP A 166 -10.25 7.54 3.08
CA TRP A 166 -10.37 8.24 4.37
C TRP A 166 -10.91 7.34 5.48
N LEU A 167 -11.88 6.46 5.18
CA LEU A 167 -12.40 5.48 6.14
C LEU A 167 -11.31 4.50 6.56
N SER A 168 -10.53 3.99 5.61
CA SER A 168 -9.42 3.07 5.89
C SER A 168 -8.34 3.74 6.75
N GLU A 169 -7.98 4.98 6.42
CA GLU A 169 -7.01 5.78 7.19
C GLU A 169 -7.51 6.09 8.61
N GLY A 170 -8.77 6.52 8.71
CA GLY A 170 -9.41 6.81 10.00
C GLY A 170 -9.42 5.60 10.92
N TYR A 171 -9.77 4.43 10.38
CA TYR A 171 -9.75 3.16 11.10
C TYR A 171 -8.35 2.80 11.61
N LEU A 172 -7.34 2.87 10.75
CA LEU A 172 -5.96 2.57 11.12
C LEU A 172 -5.42 3.56 12.17
N LEU A 173 -5.74 4.84 12.01
CA LEU A 173 -5.35 5.88 12.96
C LEU A 173 -6.01 5.69 14.33
N GLU A 174 -7.29 5.32 14.36
CA GLU A 174 -8.01 5.00 15.60
C GLU A 174 -7.39 3.82 16.34
N LYS A 175 -7.11 2.72 15.63
CA LYS A 175 -6.43 1.54 16.20
C LYS A 175 -5.08 1.91 16.80
N ARG A 176 -4.27 2.72 16.11
CA ARG A 176 -2.99 3.21 16.62
C ARG A 176 -3.16 4.07 17.89
N ARG A 177 -4.11 5.02 17.91
CA ARG A 177 -4.38 5.86 19.09
C ARG A 177 -4.81 5.05 20.31
N MET A 178 -5.56 3.99 20.07
CA MET A 178 -6.02 3.08 21.14
C MET A 178 -4.97 2.02 21.51
N ASN A 179 -3.82 2.01 20.84
CA ASN A 179 -2.77 0.99 21.00
C ASN A 179 -3.30 -0.45 20.79
N LEU A 180 -4.25 -0.61 19.85
CA LEU A 180 -4.85 -1.88 19.48
C LEU A 180 -4.11 -2.49 18.28
N PRO A 181 -3.99 -3.83 18.21
CA PRO A 181 -3.41 -4.48 17.04
C PRO A 181 -4.29 -4.23 15.80
N VAL A 182 -3.64 -4.07 14.66
CA VAL A 182 -4.31 -4.02 13.36
C VAL A 182 -4.21 -5.41 12.73
N SER A 183 -5.35 -6.09 12.62
CA SER A 183 -5.48 -7.30 11.81
C SER A 183 -5.89 -6.91 10.40
N PHE A 184 -5.22 -7.48 9.40
CA PHE A 184 -5.62 -7.29 8.00
C PHE A 184 -7.03 -7.85 7.73
N GLU A 185 -7.40 -8.96 8.38
CA GLU A 185 -8.74 -9.55 8.28
C GLU A 185 -9.82 -8.63 8.84
N ASP A 186 -9.57 -7.97 9.97
CA ASP A 186 -10.50 -7.00 10.56
C ASP A 186 -10.67 -5.80 9.63
N MET A 187 -9.59 -5.31 9.05
CA MET A 187 -9.63 -4.21 8.10
C MET A 187 -10.39 -4.56 6.82
N LEU A 188 -10.23 -5.77 6.29
CA LEU A 188 -11.00 -6.25 5.13
C LEU A 188 -12.50 -6.31 5.45
N ARG A 189 -12.88 -6.81 6.62
CA ARG A 189 -14.28 -6.89 7.04
C ARG A 189 -14.92 -5.50 7.14
N GLU A 190 -14.23 -4.52 7.72
CA GLU A 190 -14.70 -3.13 7.76
C GLU A 190 -14.79 -2.53 6.35
N PHE A 191 -13.78 -2.75 5.52
CA PHE A 191 -13.77 -2.29 4.14
C PHE A 191 -14.96 -2.84 3.34
N ASP A 192 -15.29 -4.13 3.49
CA ASP A 192 -16.44 -4.74 2.83
C ASP A 192 -17.77 -4.13 3.28
N GLN A 193 -17.91 -3.82 4.57
CA GLN A 193 -19.10 -3.14 5.08
C GLN A 193 -19.24 -1.72 4.49
N TRP A 194 -18.16 -0.95 4.48
CA TRP A 194 -18.18 0.41 3.89
C TRP A 194 -18.46 0.35 2.39
N LYS A 195 -17.81 -0.57 1.68
CA LYS A 195 -18.01 -0.80 0.24
C LYS A 195 -19.49 -1.06 -0.06
N GLU A 196 -20.12 -1.97 0.68
CA GLU A 196 -21.55 -2.32 0.48
C GLU A 196 -22.49 -1.14 0.80
N MET A 197 -22.22 -0.39 1.87
CA MET A 197 -23.00 0.83 2.18
C MET A 197 -22.86 1.87 1.08
N LEU A 198 -21.64 2.14 0.63
CA LEU A 198 -21.36 3.11 -0.41
C LEU A 198 -21.95 2.69 -1.76
N ARG A 199 -21.93 1.40 -2.10
CA ARG A 199 -22.56 0.87 -3.30
C ARG A 199 -24.06 1.15 -3.32
N LYS A 200 -24.77 0.83 -2.23
CA LYS A 200 -26.24 1.03 -2.10
C LYS A 200 -26.65 2.50 -2.25
N ILE A 201 -25.88 3.42 -1.72
CA ILE A 201 -26.19 4.87 -1.84
C ILE A 201 -25.78 5.44 -3.19
N SER A 202 -24.79 4.87 -3.85
CA SER A 202 -24.17 5.40 -5.07
C SER A 202 -24.82 4.91 -6.35
N TYR A 203 -25.25 3.64 -6.39
CA TYR A 203 -25.82 3.04 -7.59
C TYR A 203 -27.32 3.33 -7.73
N LYS A 204 -27.80 3.37 -8.98
CA LYS A 204 -29.23 3.38 -9.32
C LYS A 204 -29.87 2.07 -8.86
N GLU A 205 -31.15 2.12 -8.47
CA GLU A 205 -31.87 0.94 -7.96
C GLU A 205 -31.86 -0.26 -8.92
N ASN A 206 -31.89 0.01 -10.22
CA ASN A 206 -31.85 -1.03 -11.26
C ASN A 206 -30.44 -1.58 -11.54
N SER A 207 -29.41 -1.12 -10.82
CA SER A 207 -28.02 -1.51 -10.98
C SER A 207 -27.42 -2.16 -9.72
N LEU A 208 -28.22 -2.34 -8.68
CA LEU A 208 -27.90 -3.08 -7.47
C LEU A 208 -28.19 -4.56 -7.68
#